data_39db5eb7d9d821562eafa5e54d5ebea4
#
_entry.id   39db5eb7d9d821562eafa5e54d5ebea4
#
_cell.length_a   1.000
_cell.length_b   1.000
_cell.length_c   1.000
_cell.angle_alpha   90.00
_cell.angle_beta   90.00
_cell.angle_gamma   90.00
#
_symmetry.space_group_name_H-M   'P 1'
#
loop_
_entity.id
_entity.type
_entity.pdbx_description
1 polymer ?
#
loop_
_entity_poly.entity_id
_entity_poly.type
_entity_poly.pdbx_seq_one_letter_code
_entity_poly.pdbx_strand_id
1 'polypeptide(L)'
;MSNFMSEQLTLGEVLKVARYLKKQGLSQKEVNDFPIYIGNDDELNGIHTAWCVQTISPNSNDTDDQYYKEMINQDRCNIELTRDSILIS
;
A
#
# COMPACT_ATOMS: atom_id res chain seq x y z
N MET A 1 -14.67 11.23 -9.57
CA MET A 1 -13.78 10.40 -8.74
C MET A 1 -12.59 11.22 -8.32
N SER A 2 -12.27 11.21 -7.02
CA SER A 2 -11.11 11.95 -6.50
C SER A 2 -9.84 11.14 -6.67
N ASN A 3 -8.75 11.82 -7.04
CA ASN A 3 -7.41 11.23 -7.12
C ASN A 3 -6.60 11.60 -5.89
N PHE A 4 -5.96 10.61 -5.31
CA PHE A 4 -5.03 10.77 -4.19
C PHE A 4 -3.67 10.28 -4.68
N MET A 5 -2.81 11.23 -5.08
CA MET A 5 -1.51 10.90 -5.66
C MET A 5 -0.38 11.50 -4.84
N SER A 6 0.72 10.77 -4.77
CA SER A 6 1.97 11.23 -4.21
C SER A 6 3.11 10.55 -4.98
N GLU A 7 4.35 11.02 -4.79
CA GLU A 7 5.52 10.38 -5.42
C GLU A 7 5.68 8.94 -4.95
N GLN A 8 5.40 8.71 -3.68
CA GLN A 8 5.34 7.37 -3.11
C GLN A 8 4.12 7.29 -2.20
N LEU A 9 3.34 6.23 -2.36
CA LEU A 9 2.17 6.01 -1.53
C LEU A 9 2.60 5.77 -0.07
N THR A 10 1.96 6.48 0.85
CA THR A 10 2.18 6.33 2.29
C THR A 10 0.87 5.96 2.98
N LEU A 11 0.98 5.45 4.20
CA LEU A 11 -0.21 5.15 5.01
C LEU A 11 -1.06 6.42 5.24
N GLY A 12 -0.42 7.58 5.38
CA GLY A 12 -1.13 8.85 5.50
C GLY A 12 -2.05 9.13 4.33
N GLU A 13 -1.62 8.83 3.11
CA GLU A 13 -2.47 8.99 1.92
C GLU A 13 -3.67 8.03 1.95
N VAL A 14 -3.46 6.79 2.39
CA VAL A 14 -4.55 5.82 2.55
C VAL A 14 -5.56 6.30 3.59
N LEU A 15 -5.08 6.84 4.71
CA LEU A 15 -5.95 7.38 5.75
C LEU A 15 -6.75 8.62 5.26
N LYS A 16 -6.18 9.42 4.38
CA LYS A 16 -6.92 10.53 3.74
C LYS A 16 -8.09 10.02 2.93
N VAL A 17 -7.93 8.91 2.22
CA VAL A 17 -9.03 8.28 1.47
C VAL A 17 -10.15 7.87 2.41
N ALA A 18 -9.82 7.23 3.52
CA ALA A 18 -10.82 6.83 4.52
C ALA A 18 -11.58 8.05 5.06
N ARG A 19 -10.88 9.14 5.39
CA ARG A 19 -11.53 10.39 5.85
C ARG A 19 -12.43 10.98 4.79
N TYR A 20 -12.00 10.98 3.53
CA TYR A 20 -12.79 11.45 2.41
C TYR A 20 -14.09 10.66 2.28
N LEU A 21 -14.04 9.34 2.37
CA LEU A 21 -15.22 8.49 2.28
C LEU A 21 -16.23 8.80 3.40
N LYS A 22 -15.75 9.04 4.60
CA LYS A 22 -16.62 9.44 5.72
C LYS A 22 -17.29 10.78 5.47
N LYS A 23 -16.59 11.75 4.88
CA LYS A 23 -17.17 13.04 4.48
C LYS A 23 -18.24 12.90 3.40
N GLN A 24 -18.15 11.85 2.58
CA GLN A 24 -19.17 11.56 1.57
C GLN A 24 -20.42 10.89 2.15
N GLY A 25 -20.45 10.66 3.45
CA GLY A 25 -21.60 10.11 4.13
C GLY A 25 -21.53 8.62 4.46
N LEU A 26 -20.41 7.95 4.16
CA LEU A 26 -20.26 6.54 4.51
C LEU A 26 -20.08 6.38 6.01
N SER A 27 -20.70 5.31 6.57
CA SER A 27 -20.50 4.96 7.98
C SER A 27 -19.10 4.38 8.21
N GLN A 28 -18.68 4.32 9.46
CA GLN A 28 -17.40 3.70 9.81
C GLN A 28 -17.36 2.23 9.36
N LYS A 29 -18.48 1.51 9.49
CA LYS A 29 -18.56 0.13 9.03
C LYS A 29 -18.37 0.02 7.52
N GLU A 30 -19.00 0.90 6.76
CA GLU A 30 -18.87 0.91 5.30
C GLU A 30 -17.43 1.21 4.88
N VAL A 31 -16.78 2.16 5.56
CA VAL A 31 -15.37 2.48 5.30
C VAL A 31 -14.47 1.28 5.65
N ASN A 32 -14.71 0.63 6.78
CA ASN A 32 -13.93 -0.53 7.21
C ASN A 32 -14.06 -1.72 6.25
N ASP A 33 -15.21 -1.88 5.62
CA ASP A 33 -15.49 -2.98 4.70
C ASP A 33 -15.14 -2.65 3.25
N PHE A 34 -14.59 -1.46 3.00
CA PHE A 34 -14.26 -1.01 1.64
C PHE A 34 -13.12 -1.86 1.07
N PRO A 35 -13.35 -2.55 -0.05
CA PRO A 35 -12.33 -3.46 -0.59
C PRO A 35 -11.16 -2.71 -1.20
N ILE A 36 -10.00 -3.34 -1.18
CA ILE A 36 -8.76 -2.83 -1.78
C ILE A 36 -8.32 -3.78 -2.87
N TYR A 37 -7.99 -3.23 -4.03
CA TYR A 37 -7.44 -3.96 -5.16
C TYR A 37 -6.04 -3.43 -5.47
N ILE A 38 -5.23 -4.23 -6.11
CA ILE A 38 -3.87 -3.86 -6.51
C ILE A 38 -3.77 -3.84 -8.03
N GLY A 39 -3.33 -2.70 -8.56
CA GLY A 39 -2.99 -2.60 -9.97
C GLY A 39 -1.64 -3.25 -10.26
N ASN A 40 -1.54 -3.97 -11.38
CA ASN A 40 -0.30 -4.64 -11.75
C ASN A 40 0.80 -3.67 -12.18
N ASP A 41 0.40 -2.50 -12.68
CA ASP A 41 1.32 -1.44 -13.08
C ASP A 41 0.60 -0.08 -13.02
N ASP A 42 1.32 0.99 -13.28
CA ASP A 42 0.77 2.36 -13.23
C ASP A 42 -0.20 2.66 -14.36
N GLU A 43 -0.20 1.86 -15.42
CA GLU A 43 -1.15 1.96 -16.53
C GLU A 43 -2.41 1.11 -16.29
N LEU A 44 -2.46 0.37 -15.20
CA LEU A 44 -3.57 -0.51 -14.82
C LEU A 44 -3.92 -1.54 -15.89
N ASN A 45 -2.91 -2.15 -16.51
CA ASN A 45 -3.09 -3.23 -17.47
C ASN A 45 -3.64 -4.51 -16.85
N GLY A 46 -3.70 -4.59 -15.55
CA GLY A 46 -4.32 -5.68 -14.81
C GLY A 46 -4.59 -5.24 -13.39
N ILE A 47 -5.63 -5.81 -12.80
CA ILE A 47 -6.00 -5.54 -11.41
C ILE A 47 -6.28 -6.87 -10.74
N HIS A 48 -5.79 -7.04 -9.52
CA HIS A 48 -6.07 -8.24 -8.74
C HIS A 48 -6.48 -7.90 -7.33
N THR A 49 -7.14 -8.85 -6.67
CA THR A 49 -7.62 -8.71 -5.31
C THR A 49 -6.45 -8.64 -4.33
N ALA A 50 -6.54 -7.75 -3.35
CA ALA A 50 -5.59 -7.71 -2.24
C ALA A 50 -6.12 -8.58 -1.11
N TRP A 51 -5.26 -9.43 -0.56
CA TRP A 51 -5.63 -10.39 0.46
C TRP A 51 -4.95 -10.15 1.80
N CYS A 52 -3.84 -9.44 1.79
CA CYS A 52 -2.98 -9.36 2.96
C CYS A 52 -2.35 -7.98 3.08
N VAL A 53 -2.22 -7.52 4.31
CA VAL A 53 -1.38 -6.38 4.64
C VAL A 53 -0.44 -6.80 5.76
N GLN A 54 0.83 -6.43 5.61
CA GLN A 54 1.83 -6.77 6.62
C GLN A 54 2.84 -5.64 6.74
N THR A 55 3.52 -5.59 7.87
CA THR A 55 4.66 -4.70 8.06
C THR A 55 5.94 -5.43 7.73
N ILE A 56 6.90 -4.71 7.15
CA ILE A 56 8.25 -5.21 6.87
C ILE A 56 9.27 -4.27 7.49
N SER A 57 10.36 -4.84 8.00
CA SER A 57 11.43 -4.08 8.64
C SER A 57 12.78 -4.38 7.99
N PRO A 58 13.53 -3.34 7.54
CA PRO A 58 14.82 -3.55 6.90
C PRO A 58 15.88 -4.08 7.84
N ASN A 59 15.71 -3.90 9.15
CA ASN A 59 16.68 -4.29 10.16
C ASN A 59 16.32 -5.60 10.87
N SER A 60 15.25 -6.24 10.44
CA SER A 60 14.81 -7.53 10.99
C SER A 60 15.76 -8.65 10.54
N ASN A 61 15.94 -9.64 11.41
CA ASN A 61 16.65 -10.88 11.09
C ASN A 61 15.71 -11.93 10.46
N ASP A 62 14.45 -11.60 10.28
CA ASP A 62 13.47 -12.48 9.66
C ASP A 62 13.80 -12.69 8.18
N THR A 63 13.75 -13.93 7.73
CA THR A 63 14.08 -14.29 6.36
C THR A 63 13.14 -13.65 5.35
N ASP A 64 11.85 -13.58 5.68
CA ASP A 64 10.85 -12.96 4.79
C ASP A 64 11.11 -11.47 4.63
N ASP A 65 11.43 -10.76 5.71
CA ASP A 65 11.78 -9.34 5.66
C ASP A 65 12.99 -9.09 4.78
N GLN A 66 14.02 -9.94 4.88
CA GLN A 66 15.22 -9.83 4.05
C GLN A 66 14.90 -10.05 2.57
N TYR A 67 14.06 -11.02 2.28
CA TYR A 67 13.62 -11.30 0.92
C TYR A 67 12.87 -10.11 0.32
N TYR A 68 11.92 -9.55 1.05
CA TYR A 68 11.14 -8.38 0.58
C TYR A 68 12.02 -7.15 0.42
N LYS A 69 12.97 -6.95 1.33
CA LYS A 69 13.94 -5.85 1.22
C LYS A 69 14.73 -5.93 -0.10
N GLU A 70 15.21 -7.13 -0.45
CA GLU A 70 15.94 -7.33 -1.69
C GLU A 70 15.06 -7.02 -2.91
N MET A 71 13.82 -7.49 -2.91
CA MET A 71 12.91 -7.23 -4.02
C MET A 71 12.61 -5.74 -4.19
N ILE A 72 12.39 -5.03 -3.10
CA ILE A 72 12.12 -3.59 -3.13
C ILE A 72 13.33 -2.83 -3.66
N ASN A 73 14.53 -3.18 -3.19
CA ASN A 73 15.77 -2.51 -3.58
C ASN A 73 16.15 -2.77 -5.05
N GLN A 74 15.60 -3.83 -5.65
CA GLN A 74 15.78 -4.16 -7.07
C GLN A 74 14.73 -3.51 -7.97
N ASP A 75 13.73 -2.85 -7.40
CA ASP A 75 12.67 -2.21 -8.19
C ASP A 75 13.24 -1.11 -9.06
N ARG A 76 12.63 -0.93 -10.24
CA ARG A 76 13.06 0.05 -11.24
C ARG A 76 13.04 1.49 -10.74
N CYS A 77 12.25 1.77 -9.72
CA CYS A 77 12.14 3.10 -9.15
C CYS A 77 13.30 3.47 -8.22
N ASN A 78 14.23 2.55 -7.98
CA ASN A 78 15.37 2.76 -7.08
C ASN A 78 14.99 3.26 -5.69
N ILE A 79 13.84 2.83 -5.22
CA ILE A 79 13.38 3.13 -3.87
C ILE A 79 13.94 2.07 -2.94
N GLU A 80 14.75 2.49 -1.98
CA GLU A 80 15.33 1.57 -1.00
C GLU A 80 14.43 1.44 0.22
N LEU A 81 14.35 0.24 0.76
CA LEU A 81 13.70 0.00 2.04
C LEU A 81 14.65 0.44 3.16
N THR A 82 14.41 1.64 3.70
CA THR A 82 15.27 2.24 4.73
C THR A 82 14.64 2.29 6.11
N ARG A 83 13.36 2.01 6.23
CA ARG A 83 12.62 2.03 7.48
C ARG A 83 11.43 1.08 7.41
N ASP A 84 10.81 0.82 8.55
CA ASP A 84 9.62 -0.02 8.63
C ASP A 84 8.55 0.48 7.66
N SER A 85 7.97 -0.44 6.92
CA SER A 85 7.06 -0.14 5.81
C SER A 85 5.91 -1.12 5.79
N ILE A 86 4.92 -0.82 4.96
CA ILE A 86 3.74 -1.66 4.78
C ILE A 86 3.80 -2.28 3.39
N LEU A 87 3.54 -3.58 3.33
CA LEU A 87 3.40 -4.33 2.10
C LEU A 87 1.96 -4.83 1.99
N ILE A 88 1.32 -4.54 0.87
CA ILE A 88 -0.03 -5.02 0.55
C ILE A 88 0.08 -6.00 -0.61
N SER A 89 -0.55 -7.13 -0.46
CA SER A 89 -0.56 -8.16 -1.50
C SER A 89 -1.89 -8.88 -1.63
#